data_34ac0e9d60c0a40bcab16f7fbb7bf80e
#
_entry.id   34ac0e9d60c0a40bcab16f7fbb7bf80e
#
_cell.length_a   1.000
_cell.length_b   1.000
_cell.length_c   1.000
_cell.angle_alpha   90.00
_cell.angle_beta   90.00
_cell.angle_gamma   90.00
#
_symmetry.space_group_name_H-M   'P 1'
#
loop_
_entity.id
_entity.type
_entity.pdbx_description
1 polymer ?
#
loop_
_entity_poly.entity_id
_entity_poly.type
_entity_poly.pdbx_seq_one_letter_code
_entity_poly.pdbx_strand_id
1 'polypeptide(L)'
;GGLPLAAMMPTEEQKAQYLDQLFRETYIMDIIARNKVRQTQELEDIIDVLASSVGALTNPTKLQATFQSKLKSKISLNTLRHYIEYLCDAFLIHEAKRYDVKGRKYIGTPLKYYFEDVGLRNARLNFRQVEETHLMENVLYNELRLRGFNVDVGTVQKRTMDSAAGKRVSTSLEIDFVANQGRKRYYIQSAFRLPDEEKVRQEKASLLALHDSFKKIIVVKDAIKPRTDDDGILTLGLYDFLLNDDCLEW
;
A
#
# COMPACT_ATOMS: atom_id res chain seq x y z
N GLY A 1 -2.63 9.63 12.44
CA GLY A 1 -1.70 10.01 11.39
C GLY A 1 -0.41 10.60 11.91
N GLY A 2 0.51 10.86 11.02
CA GLY A 2 1.85 11.42 11.31
C GLY A 2 1.95 12.94 11.11
N LEU A 3 0.85 13.62 10.77
CA LEU A 3 0.87 15.07 10.59
C LEU A 3 1.28 15.77 11.89
N PRO A 4 2.31 16.67 11.87
CA PRO A 4 2.90 17.21 13.09
C PRO A 4 1.88 17.90 14.02
N LEU A 5 0.99 18.71 13.44
CA LEU A 5 -0.01 19.41 14.25
C LEU A 5 -1.01 18.43 14.89
N ALA A 6 -1.45 17.40 14.16
CA ALA A 6 -2.29 16.36 14.73
C ALA A 6 -1.59 15.61 15.87
N ALA A 7 -0.30 15.29 15.70
CA ALA A 7 0.48 14.60 16.73
C ALA A 7 0.64 15.42 18.03
N MET A 8 0.67 16.75 17.93
CA MET A 8 0.81 17.66 19.06
C MET A 8 -0.51 17.95 19.81
N MET A 9 -1.65 17.58 19.25
CA MET A 9 -2.95 17.82 19.90
C MET A 9 -3.13 16.91 21.12
N PRO A 10 -3.68 17.45 22.25
CA PRO A 10 -3.72 16.73 23.50
C PRO A 10 -4.76 15.61 23.57
N THR A 11 -5.87 15.69 22.82
CA THR A 11 -6.93 14.67 22.87
C THR A 11 -7.21 14.05 21.52
N GLU A 12 -7.70 12.81 21.51
CA GLU A 12 -8.05 12.08 20.28
C GLU A 12 -9.22 12.77 19.54
N GLU A 13 -10.16 13.40 20.27
CA GLU A 13 -11.27 14.15 19.68
C GLU A 13 -10.76 15.36 18.90
N GLN A 14 -9.81 16.10 19.45
CA GLN A 14 -9.18 17.26 18.79
C GLN A 14 -8.41 16.81 17.55
N LYS A 15 -7.66 15.71 17.64
CA LYS A 15 -6.97 15.12 16.49
C LYS A 15 -7.94 14.74 15.38
N ALA A 16 -9.04 14.07 15.74
CA ALA A 16 -10.06 13.65 14.80
C ALA A 16 -10.75 14.84 14.11
N GLN A 17 -11.14 15.87 14.87
CA GLN A 17 -11.73 17.10 14.35
C GLN A 17 -10.78 17.83 13.39
N TYR A 18 -9.53 17.99 13.80
CA TYR A 18 -8.52 18.63 12.96
C TYR A 18 -8.30 17.88 11.63
N LEU A 19 -8.18 16.55 11.69
CA LEU A 19 -7.97 15.75 10.48
C LEU A 19 -9.19 15.79 9.54
N ASP A 20 -10.41 15.74 10.08
CA ASP A 20 -11.63 15.86 9.27
C ASP A 20 -11.75 17.24 8.63
N GLN A 21 -11.50 18.31 9.38
CA GLN A 21 -11.50 19.67 8.88
C GLN A 21 -10.42 19.87 7.80
N LEU A 22 -9.19 19.45 8.07
CA LEU A 22 -8.09 19.54 7.10
C LEU A 22 -8.42 18.79 5.82
N PHE A 23 -8.98 17.60 5.94
CA PHE A 23 -9.37 16.79 4.78
C PHE A 23 -10.42 17.50 3.93
N ARG A 24 -11.51 18.00 4.53
CA ARG A 24 -12.61 18.63 3.82
C ARG A 24 -12.25 20.01 3.29
N GLU A 25 -11.74 20.87 4.14
CA GLU A 25 -11.57 22.29 3.81
C GLU A 25 -10.28 22.55 3.00
N THR A 26 -9.22 21.80 3.26
CA THR A 26 -7.96 22.00 2.55
C THR A 26 -7.84 21.10 1.32
N TYR A 27 -7.90 19.77 1.51
CA TYR A 27 -7.66 18.86 0.38
C TYR A 27 -8.81 18.86 -0.62
N ILE A 28 -10.04 18.59 -0.19
CA ILE A 28 -11.17 18.44 -1.11
C ILE A 28 -11.50 19.74 -1.80
N MET A 29 -11.59 20.84 -1.07
CA MET A 29 -11.92 22.16 -1.65
C MET A 29 -10.83 22.63 -2.62
N ASP A 30 -9.55 22.45 -2.29
CA ASP A 30 -8.46 22.81 -3.19
C ASP A 30 -8.47 21.96 -4.47
N ILE A 31 -8.63 20.65 -4.36
CA ILE A 31 -8.71 19.75 -5.53
C ILE A 31 -9.87 20.16 -6.46
N ILE A 32 -11.05 20.41 -5.88
CA ILE A 32 -12.24 20.84 -6.64
C ILE A 32 -11.99 22.17 -7.35
N ALA A 33 -11.49 23.16 -6.63
CA ALA A 33 -11.28 24.52 -7.15
C ALA A 33 -10.19 24.54 -8.23
N ARG A 34 -9.04 23.92 -7.96
CA ARG A 34 -7.88 23.90 -8.86
C ARG A 34 -8.19 23.18 -10.16
N ASN A 35 -8.86 22.05 -10.09
CA ASN A 35 -9.13 21.21 -11.25
C ASN A 35 -10.51 21.45 -11.87
N LYS A 36 -11.28 22.43 -11.36
CA LYS A 36 -12.64 22.76 -11.83
C LYS A 36 -13.53 21.52 -11.90
N VAL A 37 -13.46 20.69 -10.85
CA VAL A 37 -14.23 19.43 -10.77
C VAL A 37 -15.72 19.75 -10.80
N ARG A 38 -16.46 19.16 -11.75
CA ARG A 38 -17.91 19.38 -11.91
C ARG A 38 -18.73 18.32 -11.17
N GLN A 39 -18.23 17.10 -11.10
CA GLN A 39 -18.89 15.94 -10.49
C GLN A 39 -18.23 15.66 -9.13
N THR A 40 -18.54 16.52 -8.14
CA THR A 40 -17.91 16.46 -6.82
C THR A 40 -18.27 15.20 -6.06
N GLN A 41 -19.50 14.70 -6.21
CA GLN A 41 -19.94 13.47 -5.56
C GLN A 41 -19.13 12.26 -6.06
N GLU A 42 -18.88 12.15 -7.36
CA GLU A 42 -18.06 11.07 -7.91
C GLU A 42 -16.62 11.12 -7.42
N LEU A 43 -16.06 12.33 -7.25
CA LEU A 43 -14.74 12.50 -6.65
C LEU A 43 -14.72 11.95 -5.21
N GLU A 44 -15.72 12.34 -4.41
CA GLU A 44 -15.86 11.86 -3.02
C GLU A 44 -16.04 10.35 -2.95
N ASP A 45 -16.90 9.78 -3.80
CA ASP A 45 -17.12 8.34 -3.87
C ASP A 45 -15.82 7.58 -4.25
N ILE A 46 -15.00 8.14 -5.15
CA ILE A 46 -13.69 7.57 -5.49
C ILE A 46 -12.78 7.55 -4.27
N ILE A 47 -12.73 8.65 -3.53
CA ILE A 47 -11.91 8.75 -2.31
C ILE A 47 -12.38 7.71 -1.28
N ASP A 48 -13.68 7.53 -1.08
CA ASP A 48 -14.23 6.54 -0.15
C ASP A 48 -13.81 5.11 -0.51
N VAL A 49 -13.89 4.77 -1.80
CA VAL A 49 -13.45 3.46 -2.28
C VAL A 49 -11.96 3.28 -2.08
N LEU A 50 -11.13 4.26 -2.43
CA LEU A 50 -9.67 4.17 -2.25
C LEU A 50 -9.29 4.11 -0.77
N ALA A 51 -9.98 4.87 0.10
CA ALA A 51 -9.77 4.81 1.55
C ALA A 51 -10.15 3.46 2.15
N SER A 52 -11.25 2.86 1.67
CA SER A 52 -11.72 1.55 2.14
C SER A 52 -10.88 0.38 1.59
N SER A 53 -10.14 0.59 0.50
CA SER A 53 -9.33 -0.44 -0.17
C SER A 53 -7.84 -0.10 -0.18
N VAL A 54 -7.36 0.65 0.82
CA VAL A 54 -5.95 1.01 0.93
C VAL A 54 -5.07 -0.25 0.92
N GLY A 55 -3.99 -0.24 0.13
CA GLY A 55 -3.10 -1.40 -0.03
C GLY A 55 -3.70 -2.56 -0.84
N ALA A 56 -4.97 -2.52 -1.23
CA ALA A 56 -5.56 -3.55 -2.07
C ALA A 56 -5.34 -3.28 -3.57
N LEU A 57 -5.20 -4.36 -4.35
CA LEU A 57 -5.06 -4.25 -5.80
C LEU A 57 -6.32 -3.67 -6.45
N THR A 58 -6.20 -2.47 -6.97
CA THR A 58 -7.28 -1.69 -7.58
C THR A 58 -7.12 -1.60 -9.10
N ASN A 59 -8.19 -1.90 -9.82
CA ASN A 59 -8.25 -1.76 -11.27
C ASN A 59 -9.25 -0.66 -11.64
N PRO A 60 -8.83 0.47 -12.24
CA PRO A 60 -9.72 1.56 -12.60
C PRO A 60 -10.93 1.14 -13.46
N THR A 61 -10.76 0.17 -14.36
CA THR A 61 -11.86 -0.35 -15.18
C THR A 61 -12.89 -1.10 -14.34
N LYS A 62 -12.43 -1.95 -13.39
CA LYS A 62 -13.35 -2.64 -12.45
C LYS A 62 -14.00 -1.65 -11.51
N LEU A 63 -13.27 -0.63 -11.08
CA LEU A 63 -13.78 0.44 -10.23
C LEU A 63 -14.91 1.16 -10.96
N GLN A 64 -14.72 1.60 -12.21
CA GLN A 64 -15.76 2.21 -13.04
C GLN A 64 -17.00 1.32 -13.15
N ALA A 65 -16.83 0.03 -13.45
CA ALA A 65 -17.94 -0.91 -13.53
C ALA A 65 -18.73 -0.99 -12.21
N THR A 66 -18.05 -0.92 -11.06
CA THR A 66 -18.69 -0.87 -9.75
C THR A 66 -19.47 0.42 -9.54
N PHE A 67 -18.93 1.57 -9.92
CA PHE A 67 -19.63 2.86 -9.88
C PHE A 67 -20.91 2.84 -10.73
N GLN A 68 -20.81 2.32 -11.94
CA GLN A 68 -21.97 2.21 -12.83
C GLN A 68 -23.06 1.27 -12.30
N SER A 69 -22.67 0.13 -11.75
CA SER A 69 -23.63 -0.90 -11.31
C SER A 69 -24.25 -0.60 -9.94
N LYS A 70 -23.45 -0.16 -8.96
CA LYS A 70 -23.87 0.04 -7.57
C LYS A 70 -24.34 1.47 -7.29
N LEU A 71 -23.63 2.47 -7.79
CA LEU A 71 -23.92 3.87 -7.53
C LEU A 71 -24.70 4.54 -8.66
N LYS A 72 -25.00 3.80 -9.74
CA LYS A 72 -25.68 4.30 -10.95
C LYS A 72 -25.00 5.56 -11.54
N SER A 73 -23.71 5.76 -11.24
CA SER A 73 -22.92 6.86 -11.77
C SER A 73 -22.65 6.64 -13.25
N LYS A 74 -22.65 7.74 -14.00
CA LYS A 74 -22.29 7.77 -15.44
C LYS A 74 -20.83 8.17 -15.67
N ILE A 75 -19.99 8.08 -14.65
CA ILE A 75 -18.59 8.47 -14.74
C ILE A 75 -17.86 7.70 -15.85
N SER A 76 -17.14 8.43 -16.71
CA SER A 76 -16.29 7.80 -17.72
C SER A 76 -14.99 7.28 -17.09
N LEU A 77 -14.35 6.30 -17.74
CA LEU A 77 -13.05 5.79 -17.28
C LEU A 77 -11.98 6.89 -17.29
N ASN A 78 -12.02 7.79 -18.27
CA ASN A 78 -11.09 8.92 -18.34
C ASN A 78 -11.31 9.91 -17.19
N THR A 79 -12.55 10.25 -16.87
CA THR A 79 -12.87 11.13 -15.74
C THR A 79 -12.40 10.50 -14.42
N LEU A 80 -12.66 9.20 -14.23
CA LEU A 80 -12.22 8.47 -13.04
C LEU A 80 -10.69 8.49 -12.90
N ARG A 81 -9.96 8.26 -14.01
CA ARG A 81 -8.49 8.34 -14.00
C ARG A 81 -7.98 9.72 -13.67
N HIS A 82 -8.57 10.78 -14.28
CA HIS A 82 -8.19 12.16 -13.96
C HIS A 82 -8.44 12.50 -12.50
N TYR A 83 -9.54 12.02 -11.90
CA TYR A 83 -9.80 12.25 -10.48
C TYR A 83 -8.76 11.56 -9.59
N ILE A 84 -8.34 10.33 -9.93
CA ILE A 84 -7.24 9.66 -9.23
C ILE A 84 -5.93 10.47 -9.41
N GLU A 85 -5.63 10.95 -10.61
CA GLU A 85 -4.47 11.81 -10.88
C GLU A 85 -4.50 13.09 -10.01
N TYR A 86 -5.66 13.76 -9.89
CA TYR A 86 -5.79 14.95 -9.03
C TYR A 86 -5.53 14.66 -7.55
N LEU A 87 -5.94 13.48 -7.07
CA LEU A 87 -5.63 13.04 -5.70
C LEU A 87 -4.13 12.78 -5.52
N CYS A 88 -3.47 12.23 -6.53
CA CYS A 88 -2.01 12.03 -6.53
C CYS A 88 -1.26 13.37 -6.58
N ASP A 89 -1.68 14.29 -7.45
CA ASP A 89 -1.07 15.62 -7.61
C ASP A 89 -1.23 16.50 -6.36
N ALA A 90 -2.29 16.25 -5.58
CA ALA A 90 -2.53 16.90 -4.29
C ALA A 90 -1.77 16.23 -3.14
N PHE A 91 -0.97 15.20 -3.39
CA PHE A 91 -0.28 14.40 -2.37
C PHE A 91 -1.22 13.83 -1.32
N LEU A 92 -2.46 13.54 -1.68
CA LEU A 92 -3.39 12.84 -0.79
C LEU A 92 -3.18 11.34 -0.81
N ILE A 93 -2.88 10.81 -2.01
CA ILE A 93 -2.58 9.40 -2.25
C ILE A 93 -1.36 9.23 -3.14
N HIS A 94 -0.77 8.06 -3.09
CA HIS A 94 0.29 7.62 -4.00
C HIS A 94 -0.12 6.34 -4.71
N GLU A 95 0.26 6.26 -5.99
CA GLU A 95 0.11 5.07 -6.81
C GLU A 95 1.36 4.20 -6.74
N ALA A 96 1.21 2.96 -6.31
CA ALA A 96 2.26 1.94 -6.37
C ALA A 96 2.04 1.03 -7.57
N LYS A 97 3.01 1.05 -8.49
CA LYS A 97 2.96 0.28 -9.73
C LYS A 97 3.30 -1.18 -9.48
N ARG A 98 2.72 -2.07 -10.27
CA ARG A 98 3.11 -3.48 -10.24
C ARG A 98 4.32 -3.75 -11.11
N TYR A 99 5.28 -4.47 -10.54
CA TYR A 99 6.52 -4.85 -11.18
C TYR A 99 6.69 -6.37 -11.20
N ASP A 100 6.77 -6.96 -12.40
CA ASP A 100 7.16 -8.36 -12.57
C ASP A 100 8.66 -8.50 -12.31
N VAL A 101 9.01 -9.04 -11.14
CA VAL A 101 10.41 -9.12 -10.69
C VAL A 101 11.25 -10.00 -11.62
N LYS A 102 10.71 -11.15 -12.05
CA LYS A 102 11.41 -12.08 -12.96
C LYS A 102 11.44 -11.56 -14.40
N GLY A 103 10.30 -11.03 -14.87
CA GLY A 103 10.19 -10.45 -16.21
C GLY A 103 10.84 -9.09 -16.37
N ARG A 104 11.22 -8.45 -15.26
CA ARG A 104 11.86 -7.11 -15.21
C ARG A 104 11.06 -6.05 -15.97
N LYS A 105 9.74 -6.04 -15.80
CA LYS A 105 8.83 -5.12 -16.50
C LYS A 105 7.67 -4.68 -15.63
N TYR A 106 7.19 -3.48 -15.89
CA TYR A 106 5.98 -2.99 -15.25
C TYR A 106 4.72 -3.68 -15.83
N ILE A 107 3.76 -3.92 -14.95
CA ILE A 107 2.44 -4.43 -15.28
C ILE A 107 1.45 -3.27 -15.10
N GLY A 108 0.72 -2.92 -16.15
CA GLY A 108 -0.10 -1.71 -16.15
C GLY A 108 -1.21 -1.67 -15.11
N THR A 109 -1.89 -2.79 -14.86
CA THR A 109 -2.97 -2.90 -13.87
C THR A 109 -3.11 -4.32 -13.35
N PRO A 110 -3.69 -4.55 -12.17
CA PRO A 110 -4.13 -3.58 -11.17
C PRO A 110 -2.97 -2.89 -10.43
N LEU A 111 -3.26 -1.80 -9.74
CA LEU A 111 -2.33 -0.97 -8.97
C LEU A 111 -2.73 -1.00 -7.49
N LYS A 112 -1.82 -0.58 -6.59
CA LYS A 112 -2.19 -0.26 -5.20
C LYS A 112 -2.15 1.25 -4.99
N TYR A 113 -2.97 1.73 -4.07
CA TYR A 113 -2.98 3.13 -3.65
C TYR A 113 -2.75 3.21 -2.14
N TYR A 114 -1.89 4.14 -1.74
CA TYR A 114 -1.57 4.40 -0.34
C TYR A 114 -1.82 5.87 -0.03
N PHE A 115 -2.37 6.16 1.14
CA PHE A 115 -2.55 7.53 1.60
C PHE A 115 -1.22 8.08 2.12
N GLU A 116 -0.94 9.37 1.86
CA GLU A 116 0.23 10.06 2.42
C GLU A 116 0.17 10.09 3.94
N ASP A 117 -1.03 10.25 4.51
CA ASP A 117 -1.25 10.18 5.95
C ASP A 117 -2.43 9.26 6.29
N VAL A 118 -2.17 8.25 7.13
CA VAL A 118 -3.20 7.28 7.54
C VAL A 118 -4.28 7.91 8.43
N GLY A 119 -4.00 9.03 9.08
CA GLY A 119 -4.98 9.80 9.84
C GLY A 119 -6.00 10.47 8.93
N LEU A 120 -5.56 11.03 7.80
CA LEU A 120 -6.48 11.59 6.79
C LEU A 120 -7.35 10.49 6.18
N ARG A 121 -6.78 9.31 5.89
CA ARG A 121 -7.55 8.14 5.45
C ARG A 121 -8.61 7.75 6.49
N ASN A 122 -8.24 7.68 7.76
CA ASN A 122 -9.15 7.30 8.83
C ASN A 122 -10.23 8.36 9.06
N ALA A 123 -9.88 9.65 8.98
CA ALA A 123 -10.85 10.75 9.06
C ALA A 123 -11.90 10.63 7.95
N ARG A 124 -11.49 10.35 6.70
CA ARG A 124 -12.43 10.12 5.61
C ARG A 124 -13.44 9.02 5.88
N LEU A 125 -13.05 7.97 6.58
CA LEU A 125 -13.90 6.84 6.98
C LEU A 125 -14.55 7.03 8.36
N ASN A 126 -14.56 8.25 8.88
CA ASN A 126 -15.09 8.56 10.22
C ASN A 126 -14.50 7.65 11.33
N PHE A 127 -13.24 7.24 11.19
CA PHE A 127 -12.51 6.38 12.12
C PHE A 127 -13.19 5.02 12.39
N ARG A 128 -14.06 4.55 11.48
CA ARG A 128 -14.84 3.30 11.66
C ARG A 128 -14.13 2.05 11.17
N GLN A 129 -13.20 2.19 10.23
CA GLN A 129 -12.49 1.08 9.59
C GLN A 129 -10.99 1.17 9.89
N VAL A 130 -10.61 0.77 11.10
CA VAL A 130 -9.20 0.71 11.49
C VAL A 130 -8.69 -0.71 11.27
N GLU A 131 -8.33 -1.01 10.01
CA GLU A 131 -7.72 -2.27 9.63
C GLU A 131 -6.21 -2.18 9.78
N GLU A 132 -5.70 -2.51 10.95
CA GLU A 132 -4.29 -2.32 11.33
C GLU A 132 -3.31 -2.97 10.34
N THR A 133 -3.68 -4.08 9.71
CA THR A 133 -2.84 -4.76 8.70
C THR A 133 -2.57 -3.85 7.50
N HIS A 134 -3.62 -3.28 6.92
CA HIS A 134 -3.49 -2.39 5.77
C HIS A 134 -2.88 -1.03 6.15
N LEU A 135 -3.15 -0.55 7.37
CA LEU A 135 -2.52 0.66 7.87
C LEU A 135 -1.01 0.47 8.07
N MET A 136 -0.59 -0.68 8.60
CA MET A 136 0.84 -1.01 8.72
C MET A 136 1.52 -1.04 7.36
N GLU A 137 0.91 -1.67 6.36
CA GLU A 137 1.42 -1.71 4.99
C GLU A 137 1.55 -0.30 4.42
N ASN A 138 0.54 0.58 4.62
CA ASN A 138 0.60 1.98 4.19
C ASN A 138 1.74 2.76 4.89
N VAL A 139 1.94 2.55 6.19
CA VAL A 139 3.02 3.19 6.95
C VAL A 139 4.39 2.76 6.43
N LEU A 140 4.59 1.46 6.18
CA LEU A 140 5.84 0.95 5.60
C LEU A 140 6.11 1.53 4.20
N TYR A 141 5.08 1.64 3.37
CA TYR A 141 5.18 2.27 2.04
C TYR A 141 5.66 3.72 2.14
N ASN A 142 5.02 4.51 3.03
CA ASN A 142 5.37 5.92 3.22
C ASN A 142 6.79 6.08 3.77
N GLU A 143 7.19 5.26 4.73
CA GLU A 143 8.53 5.28 5.31
C GLU A 143 9.61 4.95 4.26
N LEU A 144 9.40 3.94 3.43
CA LEU A 144 10.32 3.62 2.34
C LEU A 144 10.48 4.79 1.36
N ARG A 145 9.38 5.48 1.05
CA ARG A 145 9.43 6.67 0.19
C ARG A 145 10.13 7.85 0.86
N LEU A 146 9.89 8.07 2.13
CA LEU A 146 10.56 9.10 2.93
C LEU A 146 12.09 8.90 2.93
N ARG A 147 12.55 7.63 2.97
CA ARG A 147 13.97 7.26 2.83
C ARG A 147 14.50 7.38 1.40
N GLY A 148 13.70 7.83 0.44
CA GLY A 148 14.09 8.07 -0.94
C GLY A 148 14.07 6.84 -1.84
N PHE A 149 13.41 5.75 -1.44
CA PHE A 149 13.23 4.61 -2.32
C PHE A 149 12.11 4.83 -3.35
N ASN A 150 12.33 4.34 -4.56
CA ASN A 150 11.25 4.07 -5.49
C ASN A 150 10.62 2.73 -5.09
N VAL A 151 9.32 2.74 -4.78
CA VAL A 151 8.63 1.59 -4.20
C VAL A 151 7.56 1.09 -5.16
N ASP A 152 7.71 -0.15 -5.60
CA ASP A 152 6.76 -0.85 -6.46
C ASP A 152 6.17 -2.06 -5.71
N VAL A 153 5.00 -2.54 -6.15
CA VAL A 153 4.44 -3.83 -5.72
C VAL A 153 5.02 -4.94 -6.58
N GLY A 154 5.71 -5.88 -5.95
CA GLY A 154 6.33 -7.00 -6.66
C GLY A 154 5.32 -8.08 -7.04
N THR A 155 5.53 -8.71 -8.18
CA THR A 155 4.84 -9.95 -8.54
C THR A 155 5.84 -10.97 -9.06
N VAL A 156 5.66 -12.22 -8.64
CA VAL A 156 6.51 -13.34 -9.06
C VAL A 156 5.67 -14.56 -9.38
N GLN A 157 5.94 -15.19 -10.53
CA GLN A 157 5.26 -16.41 -10.93
C GLN A 157 5.94 -17.62 -10.28
N LYS A 158 5.18 -18.37 -9.47
CA LYS A 158 5.59 -19.68 -8.93
C LYS A 158 4.93 -20.77 -9.79
N ARG A 159 5.77 -21.63 -10.36
CA ARG A 159 5.31 -22.80 -11.12
C ARG A 159 5.39 -24.04 -10.23
N THR A 160 4.26 -24.69 -10.05
CA THR A 160 4.17 -25.95 -9.30
C THR A 160 3.57 -27.03 -10.20
N MET A 161 3.92 -28.29 -9.93
CA MET A 161 3.21 -29.43 -10.56
C MET A 161 2.01 -29.74 -9.66
N ASP A 162 0.83 -29.73 -10.23
CA ASP A 162 -0.33 -30.32 -9.58
C ASP A 162 -0.20 -31.83 -9.67
N SER A 163 0.12 -32.47 -8.53
CA SER A 163 0.34 -33.91 -8.44
C SER A 163 -0.93 -34.72 -8.73
N ALA A 164 -2.12 -34.14 -8.53
CA ALA A 164 -3.39 -34.82 -8.80
C ALA A 164 -3.78 -34.79 -10.29
N ALA A 165 -3.46 -33.69 -10.99
CA ALA A 165 -3.83 -33.48 -12.38
C ALA A 165 -2.66 -33.66 -13.37
N GLY A 166 -1.43 -33.85 -12.91
CA GLY A 166 -0.22 -33.95 -13.75
C GLY A 166 0.08 -32.69 -14.58
N LYS A 167 -0.56 -31.56 -14.25
CA LYS A 167 -0.43 -30.31 -15.00
C LYS A 167 0.43 -29.30 -14.26
N ARG A 168 1.18 -28.51 -15.02
CA ARG A 168 1.90 -27.34 -14.47
C ARG A 168 0.90 -26.23 -14.15
N VAL A 169 0.80 -25.85 -12.90
CA VAL A 169 0.02 -24.70 -12.43
C VAL A 169 0.97 -23.55 -12.15
N SER A 170 0.62 -22.37 -12.66
CA SER A 170 1.36 -21.14 -12.40
C SER A 170 0.54 -20.26 -11.48
N THR A 171 1.04 -20.01 -10.28
CA THR A 171 0.43 -19.11 -9.30
C THR A 171 1.23 -17.82 -9.25
N SER A 172 0.53 -16.68 -9.29
CA SER A 172 1.14 -15.37 -9.07
C SER A 172 1.20 -15.08 -7.57
N LEU A 173 2.40 -14.85 -7.05
CA LEU A 173 2.63 -14.43 -5.67
C LEU A 173 2.95 -12.92 -5.66
N GLU A 174 2.50 -12.22 -4.64
CA GLU A 174 2.76 -10.81 -4.43
C GLU A 174 3.92 -10.62 -3.46
N ILE A 175 4.72 -9.59 -3.71
CA ILE A 175 5.70 -9.04 -2.78
C ILE A 175 5.21 -7.62 -2.49
N ASP A 176 4.93 -7.31 -1.23
CA ASP A 176 4.31 -6.03 -0.89
C ASP A 176 5.13 -4.86 -1.41
N PHE A 177 6.46 -4.91 -1.23
CA PHE A 177 7.33 -3.84 -1.71
C PHE A 177 8.60 -4.35 -2.38
N VAL A 178 8.88 -3.78 -3.54
CA VAL A 178 10.18 -3.80 -4.22
C VAL A 178 10.76 -2.39 -4.11
N ALA A 179 11.62 -2.17 -3.13
CA ALA A 179 12.21 -0.87 -2.84
C ALA A 179 13.56 -0.73 -3.57
N ASN A 180 13.68 0.26 -4.46
CA ASN A 180 14.86 0.50 -5.29
C ASN A 180 15.43 1.88 -5.01
N GLN A 181 16.76 1.96 -4.80
CA GLN A 181 17.50 3.22 -4.69
C GLN A 181 18.89 3.05 -5.26
N GLY A 182 19.13 3.60 -6.45
CA GLY A 182 20.40 3.41 -7.16
C GLY A 182 20.67 1.94 -7.46
N ARG A 183 21.72 1.38 -6.85
CA ARG A 183 22.09 -0.04 -6.99
C ARG A 183 21.47 -0.93 -5.91
N LYS A 184 20.86 -0.35 -4.88
CA LYS A 184 20.23 -1.07 -3.78
C LYS A 184 18.82 -1.51 -4.19
N ARG A 185 18.48 -2.74 -3.83
CA ARG A 185 17.14 -3.29 -3.96
C ARG A 185 16.83 -4.16 -2.75
N TYR A 186 15.63 -3.98 -2.23
CA TYR A 186 15.10 -4.78 -1.13
C TYR A 186 13.72 -5.32 -1.52
N TYR A 187 13.46 -6.57 -1.12
CA TYR A 187 12.14 -7.18 -1.20
C TYR A 187 11.57 -7.26 0.19
N ILE A 188 10.46 -6.59 0.42
CA ILE A 188 9.91 -6.41 1.75
C ILE A 188 8.48 -6.93 1.78
N GLN A 189 8.16 -7.73 2.80
CA GLN A 189 6.83 -8.23 3.08
C GLN A 189 6.35 -7.64 4.40
N SER A 190 5.10 -7.15 4.40
CA SER A 190 4.41 -6.64 5.59
C SER A 190 3.57 -7.75 6.22
N ALA A 191 4.06 -8.35 7.28
CA ALA A 191 3.36 -9.42 7.98
C ALA A 191 2.90 -8.92 9.36
N PHE A 192 1.61 -8.62 9.51
CA PHE A 192 1.10 -8.07 10.76
C PHE A 192 1.44 -8.94 11.99
N ARG A 193 1.26 -10.26 11.86
CA ARG A 193 1.67 -11.28 12.86
C ARG A 193 2.10 -12.57 12.19
N LEU A 194 2.99 -13.29 12.83
CA LEU A 194 3.45 -14.61 12.42
C LEU A 194 3.15 -15.62 13.54
N PRO A 195 1.87 -16.01 13.74
CA PRO A 195 1.43 -16.82 14.88
C PRO A 195 1.95 -18.24 14.83
N ASP A 196 2.21 -18.79 13.66
CA ASP A 196 2.59 -20.19 13.45
C ASP A 196 3.50 -20.36 12.21
N GLU A 197 4.03 -21.57 12.06
CA GLU A 197 4.94 -21.91 10.95
C GLU A 197 4.24 -21.88 9.58
N GLU A 198 2.94 -22.13 9.52
CA GLU A 198 2.21 -22.08 8.27
C GLU A 198 2.12 -20.64 7.75
N LYS A 199 1.79 -19.69 8.62
CA LYS A 199 1.79 -18.28 8.30
C LYS A 199 3.17 -17.78 7.90
N VAL A 200 4.22 -18.20 8.62
CA VAL A 200 5.61 -17.90 8.25
C VAL A 200 5.92 -18.40 6.84
N ARG A 201 5.54 -19.64 6.50
CA ARG A 201 5.76 -20.21 5.15
C ARG A 201 4.99 -19.45 4.08
N GLN A 202 3.76 -19.00 4.36
CA GLN A 202 2.96 -18.20 3.44
C GLN A 202 3.64 -16.86 3.13
N GLU A 203 4.06 -16.12 4.16
CA GLU A 203 4.72 -14.81 3.99
C GLU A 203 6.08 -14.95 3.28
N LYS A 204 6.82 -16.00 3.54
CA LYS A 204 8.09 -16.29 2.85
C LYS A 204 7.91 -16.74 1.39
N ALA A 205 6.76 -17.27 1.02
CA ALA A 205 6.58 -17.96 -0.27
C ALA A 205 6.94 -17.11 -1.49
N SER A 206 6.61 -15.83 -1.47
CA SER A 206 6.93 -14.89 -2.55
C SER A 206 8.42 -14.57 -2.60
N LEU A 207 9.05 -14.38 -1.43
CA LEU A 207 10.46 -14.08 -1.29
C LEU A 207 11.35 -15.27 -1.70
N LEU A 208 10.97 -16.48 -1.30
CA LEU A 208 11.66 -17.73 -1.68
C LEU A 208 11.54 -18.07 -3.17
N ALA A 209 10.50 -17.55 -3.84
CA ALA A 209 10.38 -17.71 -5.27
C ALA A 209 11.37 -16.85 -6.07
N LEU A 210 12.08 -15.92 -5.44
CA LEU A 210 13.14 -15.11 -6.04
C LEU A 210 14.49 -15.83 -5.92
N HIS A 211 15.24 -15.86 -7.01
CA HIS A 211 16.54 -16.55 -7.10
C HIS A 211 17.69 -15.58 -7.32
N ASP A 212 17.52 -14.33 -6.86
CA ASP A 212 18.57 -13.33 -6.87
C ASP A 212 19.15 -13.11 -5.46
N SER A 213 20.23 -12.33 -5.39
CA SER A 213 20.99 -12.05 -4.16
C SER A 213 20.55 -10.79 -3.42
N PHE A 214 19.46 -10.15 -3.86
CA PHE A 214 18.96 -8.98 -3.16
C PHE A 214 18.34 -9.36 -1.83
N LYS A 215 18.44 -8.45 -0.88
CA LYS A 215 18.00 -8.67 0.49
C LYS A 215 16.48 -8.84 0.57
N LYS A 216 16.05 -9.80 1.37
CA LYS A 216 14.66 -10.18 1.60
C LYS A 216 14.33 -9.93 3.06
N ILE A 217 13.25 -9.20 3.31
CA ILE A 217 12.92 -8.69 4.63
C ILE A 217 11.43 -8.94 4.91
N ILE A 218 11.12 -9.37 6.13
CA ILE A 218 9.75 -9.42 6.65
C ILE A 218 9.69 -8.44 7.82
N VAL A 219 8.76 -7.49 7.76
CA VAL A 219 8.48 -6.56 8.85
C VAL A 219 7.23 -7.03 9.57
N VAL A 220 7.31 -7.21 10.89
CA VAL A 220 6.17 -7.60 11.74
C VAL A 220 5.78 -6.47 12.68
N LYS A 221 4.50 -6.42 13.10
CA LYS A 221 4.03 -5.39 14.05
C LYS A 221 4.74 -5.47 15.39
N ASP A 222 4.95 -6.68 15.88
CA ASP A 222 5.45 -6.91 17.24
C ASP A 222 6.92 -6.51 17.37
N ALA A 223 7.30 -6.00 18.55
CA ALA A 223 8.69 -5.74 18.88
C ALA A 223 9.40 -7.09 19.08
N ILE A 224 10.25 -7.44 18.14
CA ILE A 224 11.06 -8.66 18.17
C ILE A 224 12.53 -8.33 18.00
N LYS A 225 13.41 -9.19 18.51
CA LYS A 225 14.83 -9.09 18.19
C LYS A 225 15.03 -9.41 16.69
N PRO A 226 15.64 -8.52 15.91
CA PRO A 226 15.94 -8.79 14.49
C PRO A 226 16.73 -10.09 14.33
N ARG A 227 16.35 -10.91 13.37
CA ARG A 227 16.99 -12.20 13.09
C ARG A 227 16.96 -12.51 11.60
N THR A 228 18.04 -13.06 11.12
CA THR A 228 18.13 -13.65 9.77
C THR A 228 18.03 -15.16 9.91
N ASP A 229 17.18 -15.79 9.10
CA ASP A 229 16.99 -17.23 9.11
C ASP A 229 17.89 -17.95 8.10
N ASP A 230 17.77 -19.29 8.03
CA ASP A 230 18.57 -20.14 7.14
C ASP A 230 18.31 -19.87 5.65
N ASP A 231 17.17 -19.26 5.31
CA ASP A 231 16.83 -18.82 3.95
C ASP A 231 17.44 -17.45 3.60
N GLY A 232 18.14 -16.81 4.54
CA GLY A 232 18.72 -15.48 4.40
C GLY A 232 17.66 -14.36 4.45
N ILE A 233 16.49 -14.63 5.04
CA ILE A 233 15.42 -13.63 5.18
C ILE A 233 15.54 -12.97 6.55
N LEU A 234 15.71 -11.66 6.55
CA LEU A 234 15.71 -10.84 7.76
C LEU A 234 14.26 -10.61 8.24
N THR A 235 13.97 -10.92 9.50
CA THR A 235 12.72 -10.56 10.15
C THR A 235 13.01 -9.53 11.24
N LEU A 236 12.28 -8.39 11.22
CA LEU A 236 12.43 -7.32 12.21
C LEU A 236 11.07 -6.72 12.59
N GLY A 237 11.04 -6.02 13.73
CA GLY A 237 9.85 -5.36 14.23
C GLY A 237 9.57 -4.03 13.55
N LEU A 238 8.30 -3.60 13.57
CA LEU A 238 7.86 -2.32 12.98
C LEU A 238 8.62 -1.13 13.59
N TYR A 239 8.82 -1.11 14.90
CA TYR A 239 9.54 -0.01 15.55
C TYR A 239 11.03 0.03 15.17
N ASP A 240 11.67 -1.13 15.02
CA ASP A 240 13.04 -1.18 14.52
C ASP A 240 13.11 -0.65 13.09
N PHE A 241 12.13 -1.02 12.26
CA PHE A 241 12.03 -0.50 10.89
C PHE A 241 11.85 1.02 10.86
N LEU A 242 10.98 1.60 11.69
CA LEU A 242 10.65 3.02 11.66
C LEU A 242 11.71 3.92 12.32
N LEU A 243 12.45 3.42 13.32
CA LEU A 243 13.34 4.23 14.15
C LEU A 243 14.81 4.08 13.80
N ASN A 244 15.19 3.11 12.96
CA ASN A 244 16.57 2.85 12.58
C ASN A 244 16.72 2.93 11.06
N ASP A 245 17.39 3.96 10.59
CA ASP A 245 17.59 4.21 9.16
C ASP A 245 18.37 3.09 8.46
N ASP A 246 19.30 2.44 9.17
CA ASP A 246 20.15 1.37 8.65
C ASP A 246 19.57 -0.03 8.79
N CYS A 247 18.34 -0.18 9.29
CA CYS A 247 17.73 -1.49 9.57
C CYS A 247 17.62 -2.42 8.34
N LEU A 248 17.59 -1.85 7.14
CA LEU A 248 17.59 -2.62 5.89
C LEU A 248 18.95 -3.24 5.58
N GLU A 249 20.02 -2.82 6.25
CA GLU A 249 21.39 -3.33 6.05
C GLU A 249 21.80 -4.42 7.06
N TRP A 250 20.99 -4.66 8.08
CA TRP A 250 21.26 -5.67 9.14
C TRP A 250 21.35 -7.10 8.61
#